data_6dadd17a2965fc11c46fffe4fd645336
#
_entry.id   6dadd17a2965fc11c46fffe4fd645336
#
_cell.length_a   1.000
_cell.length_b   1.000
_cell.length_c   1.000
_cell.angle_alpha   90.00
_cell.angle_beta   90.00
_cell.angle_gamma   90.00
#
_symmetry.space_group_name_H-M   'P 1'
#
loop_
_entity.id
_entity.type
_entity.pdbx_description
1 polymer ?
#
loop_
_entity_poly.entity_id
_entity_poly.type
_entity_poly.pdbx_seq_one_letter_code
_entity_poly.pdbx_strand_id
1 'polypeptide(L)'
;MVTSNPNEYIADMAKKHNIELIVNEGQGGIVQDWNFGYKQIDTPYVTIAHQDDVYFPEYTETLLKEFERSKHPLIFFTDYWELRNGEYVKENKLLKVKRIMLIPLKTRLFFNSRFVRRRILSFGSPICCPSVGYVRANLPNPIFEVGFRSNEDWQAWEKLSKLKGSFIYCKKPLVAHRIHEDSETSAIIADNKRSDEDEVMFSKFWPKFIVKILVKFYAKGQDSNNM
;
A
#
# COMPACT_ATOMS: atom_id res chain seq x y z
N MET A 1 18.74 2.10 -0.45
CA MET A 1 18.01 1.35 -1.51
C MET A 1 18.21 -0.13 -1.25
N VAL A 2 17.19 -0.96 -1.49
CA VAL A 2 17.28 -2.42 -1.31
C VAL A 2 16.86 -3.11 -2.62
N THR A 3 17.52 -4.19 -2.99
CA THR A 3 17.18 -5.00 -4.16
C THR A 3 17.65 -6.45 -3.98
N SER A 4 16.88 -7.41 -4.51
CA SER A 4 17.29 -8.80 -4.71
C SER A 4 17.80 -9.07 -6.15
N ASN A 5 17.69 -8.07 -7.04
CA ASN A 5 18.14 -8.14 -8.43
C ASN A 5 19.14 -7.03 -8.75
N PRO A 6 20.38 -7.08 -8.17
CA PRO A 6 21.37 -6.05 -8.40
C PRO A 6 21.83 -6.03 -9.86
N ASN A 7 21.99 -4.83 -10.40
CA ASN A 7 22.56 -4.61 -11.73
C ASN A 7 23.32 -3.27 -11.76
N GLU A 8 24.07 -3.04 -12.84
CA GLU A 8 24.91 -1.85 -12.99
C GLU A 8 24.08 -0.55 -12.94
N TYR A 9 22.90 -0.53 -13.56
CA TYR A 9 22.03 0.62 -13.55
C TYR A 9 21.60 1.03 -12.13
N ILE A 10 21.18 0.04 -11.30
CA ILE A 10 20.80 0.29 -9.91
C ILE A 10 22.00 0.79 -9.09
N ALA A 11 23.18 0.20 -9.30
CA ALA A 11 24.40 0.61 -8.61
C ALA A 11 24.81 2.04 -8.98
N ASP A 12 24.75 2.40 -10.26
CA ASP A 12 25.07 3.74 -10.75
C ASP A 12 24.08 4.78 -10.22
N MET A 13 22.78 4.45 -10.19
CA MET A 13 21.75 5.34 -9.64
C MET A 13 21.95 5.56 -8.14
N ALA A 14 22.25 4.52 -7.38
CA ALA A 14 22.52 4.63 -5.95
C ALA A 14 23.76 5.53 -5.72
N LYS A 15 24.84 5.31 -6.47
CA LYS A 15 26.06 6.13 -6.41
C LYS A 15 25.81 7.60 -6.80
N LYS A 16 25.10 7.82 -7.92
CA LYS A 16 24.76 9.16 -8.41
C LYS A 16 23.99 10.00 -7.40
N HIS A 17 23.10 9.36 -6.64
CA HIS A 17 22.27 10.04 -5.65
C HIS A 17 22.78 9.90 -4.22
N ASN A 18 23.98 9.35 -4.02
CA ASN A 18 24.57 9.09 -2.71
C ASN A 18 23.62 8.31 -1.77
N ILE A 19 23.01 7.25 -2.31
CA ILE A 19 22.09 6.38 -1.58
C ILE A 19 22.81 5.05 -1.34
N GLU A 20 22.81 4.57 -0.10
CA GLU A 20 23.30 3.25 0.22
C GLU A 20 22.51 2.16 -0.51
N LEU A 21 23.20 1.24 -1.19
CA LEU A 21 22.61 0.08 -1.84
C LEU A 21 22.90 -1.18 -1.02
N ILE A 22 21.85 -1.84 -0.57
CA ILE A 22 21.91 -3.08 0.19
C ILE A 22 21.27 -4.19 -0.64
N VAL A 23 22.05 -5.23 -0.92
CA VAL A 23 21.58 -6.39 -1.68
C VAL A 23 20.95 -7.40 -0.74
N ASN A 24 19.72 -7.83 -1.04
CA ASN A 24 19.08 -8.96 -0.38
C ASN A 24 19.57 -10.26 -1.02
N GLU A 25 20.55 -10.92 -0.38
CA GLU A 25 21.09 -12.20 -0.84
C GLU A 25 20.20 -13.40 -0.48
N GLY A 26 19.10 -13.17 0.22
CA GLY A 26 18.11 -14.20 0.58
C GLY A 26 17.14 -14.49 -0.55
N GLN A 27 15.95 -14.99 -0.18
CA GLN A 27 14.87 -15.20 -1.14
C GLN A 27 14.40 -13.85 -1.68
N GLY A 28 14.46 -13.66 -2.99
CA GLY A 28 13.90 -12.48 -3.67
C GLY A 28 12.38 -12.50 -3.72
N GLY A 29 11.80 -11.33 -3.96
CA GLY A 29 10.37 -11.11 -4.09
C GLY A 29 9.94 -9.82 -3.41
N ILE A 30 8.80 -9.26 -3.80
CA ILE A 30 8.32 -7.96 -3.32
C ILE A 30 8.24 -7.92 -1.78
N VAL A 31 7.52 -8.86 -1.18
CA VAL A 31 7.34 -8.93 0.27
C VAL A 31 8.65 -9.17 1.01
N GLN A 32 9.49 -10.03 0.44
CA GLN A 32 10.81 -10.34 1.00
C GLN A 32 11.69 -9.11 1.02
N ASP A 33 11.76 -8.37 -0.09
CA ASP A 33 12.57 -7.17 -0.20
C ASP A 33 12.03 -6.03 0.66
N TRP A 34 10.71 -5.85 0.74
CA TRP A 34 10.09 -4.87 1.65
C TRP A 34 10.42 -5.17 3.11
N ASN A 35 10.25 -6.42 3.55
CA ASN A 35 10.57 -6.82 4.93
C ASN A 35 12.07 -6.76 5.21
N PHE A 36 12.91 -7.11 4.23
CA PHE A 36 14.36 -6.99 4.35
C PHE A 36 14.75 -5.52 4.50
N GLY A 37 14.29 -4.63 3.61
CA GLY A 37 14.53 -3.20 3.69
C GLY A 37 14.05 -2.59 5.01
N TYR A 38 12.85 -2.99 5.46
CA TYR A 38 12.31 -2.53 6.74
C TYR A 38 13.20 -2.91 7.95
N LYS A 39 13.90 -4.05 7.90
CA LYS A 39 14.84 -4.46 8.96
C LYS A 39 16.13 -3.64 8.96
N GLN A 40 16.56 -3.10 7.80
CA GLN A 40 17.79 -2.31 7.71
C GLN A 40 17.66 -0.91 8.33
N ILE A 41 16.44 -0.46 8.58
CA ILE A 41 16.16 0.90 9.05
C ILE A 41 16.10 0.92 10.58
N ASP A 42 16.72 1.91 11.21
CA ASP A 42 16.68 2.17 12.65
C ASP A 42 15.88 3.43 13.03
N THR A 43 15.43 4.21 12.05
CA THR A 43 14.62 5.40 12.26
C THR A 43 13.23 5.07 12.81
N PRO A 44 12.59 5.95 13.59
CA PRO A 44 11.27 5.69 14.18
C PRO A 44 10.13 5.60 13.16
N TYR A 45 10.29 6.28 12.02
CA TYR A 45 9.32 6.34 10.93
C TYR A 45 9.92 5.83 9.63
N VAL A 46 9.15 5.09 8.87
CA VAL A 46 9.60 4.49 7.61
C VAL A 46 8.51 4.64 6.54
N THR A 47 8.92 4.90 5.31
CA THR A 47 8.09 4.75 4.11
C THR A 47 8.82 3.77 3.18
N ILE A 48 8.10 2.75 2.70
CA ILE A 48 8.61 1.86 1.66
C ILE A 48 8.28 2.50 0.32
N ALA A 49 9.26 3.22 -0.22
CA ALA A 49 9.13 3.88 -1.51
C ALA A 49 9.34 2.86 -2.63
N HIS A 50 8.37 2.75 -3.52
CA HIS A 50 8.52 1.95 -4.72
C HIS A 50 9.37 2.71 -5.75
N GLN A 51 10.08 1.97 -6.59
CA GLN A 51 11.09 2.50 -7.51
C GLN A 51 10.53 3.37 -8.64
N ASP A 52 9.24 3.21 -8.93
CA ASP A 52 8.54 3.79 -10.08
C ASP A 52 7.54 4.90 -9.70
N ASP A 53 7.30 5.11 -8.40
CA ASP A 53 6.35 6.10 -7.92
C ASP A 53 6.97 7.48 -7.68
N VAL A 54 6.13 8.51 -7.67
CA VAL A 54 6.54 9.90 -7.44
C VAL A 54 5.97 10.42 -6.13
N TYR A 55 6.85 10.91 -5.26
CA TYR A 55 6.47 11.58 -4.02
C TYR A 55 6.48 13.10 -4.22
N PHE A 56 5.41 13.78 -3.81
CA PHE A 56 5.37 15.24 -3.85
C PHE A 56 6.13 15.84 -2.64
N PRO A 57 6.69 17.05 -2.79
CA PRO A 57 7.60 17.62 -1.79
C PRO A 57 7.07 17.66 -0.37
N GLU A 58 5.76 17.85 -0.20
CA GLU A 58 5.14 17.98 1.12
C GLU A 58 4.83 16.65 1.82
N TYR A 59 5.15 15.50 1.19
CA TYR A 59 4.82 14.18 1.74
C TYR A 59 5.44 13.97 3.13
N THR A 60 6.75 14.12 3.23
CA THR A 60 7.50 13.87 4.48
C THR A 60 7.10 14.82 5.60
N GLU A 61 6.99 16.11 5.32
CA GLU A 61 6.55 17.10 6.31
C GLU A 61 5.15 16.78 6.83
N THR A 62 4.22 16.45 5.92
CA THR A 62 2.84 16.11 6.29
C THR A 62 2.79 14.85 7.15
N LEU A 63 3.55 13.80 6.77
CA LEU A 63 3.66 12.55 7.51
C LEU A 63 4.14 12.80 8.94
N LEU A 64 5.24 13.50 9.11
CA LEU A 64 5.83 13.80 10.42
C LEU A 64 4.85 14.57 11.31
N LYS A 65 4.27 15.63 10.79
CA LYS A 65 3.26 16.43 11.48
C LYS A 65 2.06 15.62 11.94
N GLU A 66 1.57 14.72 11.12
CA GLU A 66 0.41 13.89 11.44
C GLU A 66 0.75 12.79 12.48
N PHE A 67 1.96 12.23 12.44
CA PHE A 67 2.42 11.28 13.45
C PHE A 67 2.60 11.95 14.82
N GLU A 68 3.21 13.12 14.88
CA GLU A 68 3.40 13.88 16.11
C GLU A 68 2.07 14.29 16.78
N ARG A 69 1.05 14.57 15.97
CA ARG A 69 -0.29 14.95 16.44
C ARG A 69 -1.13 13.77 16.94
N SER A 70 -0.68 12.54 16.72
CA SER A 70 -1.41 11.32 17.10
C SER A 70 -0.79 10.68 18.33
N LYS A 71 -1.62 10.33 19.33
CA LYS A 71 -1.12 9.70 20.57
C LYS A 71 -0.56 8.29 20.36
N HIS A 72 -1.05 7.55 19.37
CA HIS A 72 -0.65 6.17 19.12
C HIS A 72 -0.82 5.82 17.62
N PRO A 73 -0.03 6.46 16.75
CA PRO A 73 -0.13 6.23 15.32
C PRO A 73 0.41 4.84 14.96
N LEU A 74 -0.26 4.16 14.04
CA LEU A 74 0.20 2.90 13.44
C LEU A 74 0.75 3.19 12.05
N ILE A 75 -0.12 3.69 11.18
CA ILE A 75 0.20 4.08 9.81
C ILE A 75 -0.39 5.45 9.47
N PHE A 76 0.30 6.14 8.59
CA PHE A 76 -0.18 7.29 7.84
C PHE A 76 -0.29 6.91 6.38
N PHE A 77 -1.28 7.41 5.65
CA PHE A 77 -1.38 7.25 4.21
C PHE A 77 -2.12 8.42 3.58
N THR A 78 -1.89 8.63 2.29
CA THR A 78 -2.46 9.78 1.58
C THR A 78 -3.43 9.35 0.48
N ASP A 79 -4.26 10.29 0.04
CA ASP A 79 -4.82 10.21 -1.31
C ASP A 79 -3.69 10.22 -2.34
N TYR A 80 -3.96 9.81 -3.57
CA TYR A 80 -2.95 9.73 -4.61
C TYR A 80 -3.54 10.04 -5.98
N TRP A 81 -2.65 10.33 -6.91
CA TRP A 81 -2.94 10.35 -8.33
C TRP A 81 -2.34 9.12 -9.00
N GLU A 82 -2.82 8.77 -10.17
CA GLU A 82 -2.13 7.80 -11.01
C GLU A 82 -1.24 8.55 -12.01
N LEU A 83 -0.07 7.96 -12.32
CA LEU A 83 0.83 8.41 -13.35
C LEU A 83 0.78 7.40 -14.50
N ARG A 84 0.09 7.76 -15.60
CA ARG A 84 -0.12 6.91 -16.77
C ARG A 84 0.51 7.59 -17.99
N ASN A 85 1.41 6.92 -18.68
CA ASN A 85 2.06 7.45 -19.89
C ASN A 85 2.67 8.86 -19.71
N GLY A 86 3.20 9.13 -18.51
CA GLY A 86 3.79 10.43 -18.17
C GLY A 86 2.79 11.51 -17.73
N GLU A 87 1.49 11.24 -17.72
CA GLU A 87 0.44 12.18 -17.35
C GLU A 87 -0.19 11.85 -15.98
N TYR A 88 -0.51 12.90 -15.21
CA TYR A 88 -1.19 12.75 -13.91
C TYR A 88 -2.70 12.61 -14.10
N VAL A 89 -3.21 11.41 -13.85
CA VAL A 89 -4.65 11.13 -13.79
C VAL A 89 -5.14 11.38 -12.36
N LYS A 90 -5.82 12.50 -12.19
CA LYS A 90 -6.32 12.96 -10.88
C LYS A 90 -7.63 12.31 -10.47
N GLU A 91 -8.38 11.80 -11.43
CA GLU A 91 -9.70 11.23 -11.21
C GLU A 91 -10.03 10.18 -12.28
N ASN A 92 -10.49 9.03 -11.82
CA ASN A 92 -11.12 7.98 -12.63
C ASN A 92 -12.12 7.21 -11.78
N LYS A 93 -12.78 6.20 -12.34
CA LYS A 93 -13.79 5.40 -11.63
C LYS A 93 -13.22 4.72 -10.39
N LEU A 94 -12.02 4.12 -10.47
CA LEU A 94 -11.37 3.43 -9.36
C LEU A 94 -10.99 4.39 -8.24
N LEU A 95 -10.35 5.52 -8.57
CA LEU A 95 -10.00 6.54 -7.59
C LEU A 95 -11.24 7.10 -6.87
N LYS A 96 -12.35 7.30 -7.61
CA LYS A 96 -13.63 7.70 -7.01
C LYS A 96 -14.14 6.68 -6.00
N VAL A 97 -14.14 5.39 -6.36
CA VAL A 97 -14.58 4.31 -5.46
C VAL A 97 -13.71 4.26 -4.21
N LYS A 98 -12.39 4.28 -4.34
CA LYS A 98 -11.46 4.29 -3.21
C LYS A 98 -11.67 5.50 -2.29
N ARG A 99 -11.85 6.69 -2.86
CA ARG A 99 -12.14 7.93 -2.10
C ARG A 99 -13.47 7.88 -1.36
N ILE A 100 -14.50 7.24 -1.95
CA ILE A 100 -15.80 7.00 -1.28
C ILE A 100 -15.60 6.06 -0.09
N MET A 101 -14.87 4.96 -0.26
CA MET A 101 -14.58 4.03 0.83
C MET A 101 -13.85 4.72 2.00
N LEU A 102 -12.98 5.70 1.72
CA LEU A 102 -12.20 6.43 2.71
C LEU A 102 -12.94 7.63 3.34
N ILE A 103 -14.20 7.92 2.95
CA ILE A 103 -14.97 9.04 3.53
C ILE A 103 -14.96 9.05 5.07
N PRO A 104 -15.16 7.92 5.77
CA PRO A 104 -15.17 7.94 7.23
C PRO A 104 -13.82 8.40 7.82
N LEU A 105 -12.71 8.10 7.17
CA LEU A 105 -11.37 8.52 7.60
C LEU A 105 -10.99 9.95 7.15
N LYS A 106 -11.90 10.72 6.56
CA LYS A 106 -11.67 12.16 6.34
C LYS A 106 -11.74 12.98 7.62
N THR A 107 -12.27 12.41 8.69
CA THR A 107 -12.30 13.01 10.02
C THR A 107 -11.44 12.24 11.01
N ARG A 108 -10.67 12.96 11.83
CA ARG A 108 -9.78 12.39 12.85
C ARG A 108 -10.52 11.55 13.90
N LEU A 109 -11.84 11.79 14.07
CA LEU A 109 -12.69 11.06 15.02
C LEU A 109 -12.60 9.54 14.84
N PHE A 110 -12.47 9.08 13.61
CA PHE A 110 -12.47 7.66 13.27
C PHE A 110 -11.08 7.04 13.09
N PHE A 111 -9.99 7.81 13.18
CA PHE A 111 -8.63 7.28 12.99
C PHE A 111 -8.29 6.13 13.94
N ASN A 112 -8.80 6.17 15.17
CA ASN A 112 -8.59 5.13 16.19
C ASN A 112 -9.64 4.00 16.14
N SER A 113 -10.66 4.11 15.28
CA SER A 113 -11.76 3.15 15.25
C SER A 113 -11.37 1.89 14.47
N ARG A 114 -11.14 0.79 15.19
CA ARG A 114 -10.93 -0.53 14.59
C ARG A 114 -12.13 -0.99 13.76
N PHE A 115 -13.33 -0.68 14.23
CA PHE A 115 -14.56 -1.02 13.52
C PHE A 115 -14.62 -0.32 12.15
N VAL A 116 -14.39 1.00 12.12
CA VAL A 116 -14.47 1.78 10.89
C VAL A 116 -13.45 1.30 9.86
N ARG A 117 -12.15 1.21 10.23
CA ARG A 117 -11.12 0.79 9.28
C ARG A 117 -11.30 -0.64 8.80
N ARG A 118 -11.74 -1.57 9.67
CA ARG A 118 -12.05 -2.93 9.26
C ARG A 118 -13.26 -2.99 8.32
N ARG A 119 -14.27 -2.14 8.55
CA ARG A 119 -15.43 -2.04 7.65
C ARG A 119 -15.02 -1.50 6.27
N ILE A 120 -14.13 -0.52 6.22
CA ILE A 120 -13.55 -0.03 4.97
C ILE A 120 -12.84 -1.17 4.23
N LEU A 121 -11.92 -1.84 4.89
CA LEU A 121 -11.13 -2.94 4.31
C LEU A 121 -11.98 -4.18 3.93
N SER A 122 -13.18 -4.31 4.45
CA SER A 122 -14.07 -5.44 4.12
C SER A 122 -14.68 -5.35 2.72
N PHE A 123 -14.49 -4.24 2.01
CA PHE A 123 -14.96 -4.06 0.62
C PHE A 123 -13.81 -3.96 -0.41
N GLY A 124 -12.57 -4.07 0.03
CA GLY A 124 -11.38 -4.00 -0.80
C GLY A 124 -10.24 -3.21 -0.16
N SER A 125 -9.12 -3.05 -0.88
CA SER A 125 -7.97 -2.23 -0.46
C SER A 125 -8.04 -0.83 -1.07
N PRO A 126 -8.54 0.21 -0.35
CA PRO A 126 -8.50 1.57 -0.88
C PRO A 126 -7.19 2.29 -0.58
N ILE A 127 -6.31 1.71 0.25
CA ILE A 127 -5.03 2.30 0.65
C ILE A 127 -3.99 2.02 -0.43
N CYS A 128 -3.37 3.07 -0.95
CA CYS A 128 -2.28 2.97 -1.92
C CYS A 128 -0.98 2.62 -1.19
N CYS A 129 -0.40 1.45 -1.46
CA CYS A 129 0.75 0.93 -0.74
C CYS A 129 1.93 1.90 -0.66
N PRO A 130 2.43 2.49 -1.76
CA PRO A 130 3.54 3.43 -1.69
C PRO A 130 3.25 4.70 -0.89
N SER A 131 1.96 5.04 -0.67
CA SER A 131 1.60 6.23 0.10
C SER A 131 1.72 6.05 1.61
N VAL A 132 2.10 4.85 2.08
CA VAL A 132 2.02 4.50 3.50
C VAL A 132 3.33 4.78 4.23
N GLY A 133 3.21 5.55 5.31
CA GLY A 133 4.26 5.69 6.33
C GLY A 133 3.93 4.87 7.56
N TYR A 134 4.96 4.33 8.20
CA TYR A 134 4.87 3.37 9.30
C TYR A 134 5.55 3.89 10.55
N VAL A 135 4.95 3.65 11.73
CA VAL A 135 5.59 3.88 13.04
C VAL A 135 6.14 2.57 13.57
N ARG A 136 7.46 2.36 13.45
CA ARG A 136 8.10 1.07 13.72
C ARG A 136 7.82 0.52 15.12
N ALA A 137 7.89 1.37 16.14
CA ALA A 137 7.69 0.96 17.53
C ALA A 137 6.27 0.41 17.83
N ASN A 138 5.28 0.74 16.98
CA ASN A 138 3.87 0.38 17.18
C ASN A 138 3.40 -0.78 16.28
N LEU A 139 4.30 -1.32 15.47
CA LEU A 139 3.95 -2.31 14.45
C LEU A 139 4.72 -3.64 14.66
N PRO A 140 4.14 -4.77 14.22
CA PRO A 140 4.86 -6.04 14.22
C PRO A 140 5.99 -6.03 13.19
N ASN A 141 6.99 -6.86 13.41
CA ASN A 141 8.04 -7.15 12.44
C ASN A 141 8.10 -8.68 12.23
N PRO A 142 7.85 -9.16 11.02
CA PRO A 142 7.59 -8.44 9.77
C PRO A 142 6.18 -7.81 9.70
N ILE A 143 6.04 -6.76 8.88
CA ILE A 143 4.75 -6.14 8.56
C ILE A 143 4.00 -6.99 7.56
N PHE A 144 4.66 -7.35 6.46
CA PHE A 144 4.08 -8.10 5.35
C PHE A 144 4.30 -9.59 5.53
N GLU A 145 3.29 -10.39 5.21
CA GLU A 145 3.35 -11.85 5.27
C GLU A 145 3.53 -12.41 3.86
N VAL A 146 4.44 -13.37 3.72
CA VAL A 146 4.65 -14.10 2.47
C VAL A 146 3.46 -15.01 2.19
N GLY A 147 3.10 -15.16 0.92
CA GLY A 147 2.04 -16.09 0.50
C GLY A 147 1.04 -15.51 -0.49
N PHE A 148 0.90 -14.19 -0.54
CA PHE A 148 0.14 -13.48 -1.59
C PHE A 148 1.10 -12.91 -2.63
N ARG A 149 0.58 -12.68 -3.82
CA ARG A 149 1.30 -12.06 -4.95
C ARG A 149 0.67 -10.74 -5.39
N SER A 150 -0.57 -10.47 -5.01
CA SER A 150 -1.32 -9.29 -5.45
C SER A 150 -2.04 -8.56 -4.32
N ASN A 151 -2.26 -9.21 -3.20
CA ASN A 151 -3.00 -8.67 -2.06
C ASN A 151 -2.13 -8.58 -0.79
N GLU A 152 -0.81 -8.49 -0.93
CA GLU A 152 0.16 -8.40 0.16
C GLU A 152 -0.10 -7.16 1.02
N ASP A 153 -0.39 -6.04 0.36
CA ASP A 153 -0.74 -4.78 1.00
C ASP A 153 -2.08 -4.89 1.75
N TRP A 154 -3.12 -5.42 1.10
CA TRP A 154 -4.42 -5.60 1.74
C TRP A 154 -4.35 -6.55 2.94
N GLN A 155 -3.57 -7.63 2.83
CA GLN A 155 -3.31 -8.54 3.94
C GLN A 155 -2.63 -7.81 5.11
N ALA A 156 -1.61 -7.00 4.83
CA ALA A 156 -0.94 -6.18 5.83
C ALA A 156 -1.92 -5.21 6.51
N TRP A 157 -2.74 -4.48 5.74
CA TRP A 157 -3.73 -3.56 6.30
C TRP A 157 -4.78 -4.29 7.15
N GLU A 158 -5.23 -5.47 6.73
CA GLU A 158 -6.15 -6.29 7.52
C GLU A 158 -5.55 -6.67 8.87
N LYS A 159 -4.31 -7.16 8.87
CA LYS A 159 -3.54 -7.51 10.08
C LYS A 159 -3.38 -6.28 10.99
N LEU A 160 -2.86 -5.18 10.47
CA LEU A 160 -2.64 -3.95 11.23
C LEU A 160 -3.95 -3.33 11.73
N SER A 161 -5.06 -3.52 11.02
CA SER A 161 -6.36 -2.98 11.41
C SER A 161 -6.88 -3.53 12.74
N LYS A 162 -6.37 -4.66 13.22
CA LYS A 162 -6.73 -5.28 14.49
C LYS A 162 -6.01 -4.66 15.69
N LEU A 163 -4.90 -3.96 15.47
CA LEU A 163 -4.08 -3.37 16.51
C LEU A 163 -4.77 -2.17 17.17
N LYS A 164 -4.37 -1.82 18.38
CA LYS A 164 -4.78 -0.56 19.03
C LYS A 164 -3.93 0.59 18.47
N GLY A 165 -4.55 1.68 18.03
CA GLY A 165 -3.87 2.85 17.47
C GLY A 165 -4.57 3.41 16.24
N SER A 166 -3.96 4.40 15.57
CA SER A 166 -4.58 5.17 14.50
C SER A 166 -4.14 4.75 13.10
N PHE A 167 -5.10 4.71 12.17
CA PHE A 167 -4.89 4.79 10.75
C PHE A 167 -5.16 6.23 10.31
N ILE A 168 -4.12 6.96 9.96
CA ILE A 168 -4.19 8.40 9.69
C ILE A 168 -4.30 8.61 8.19
N TYR A 169 -5.43 9.11 7.73
CA TYR A 169 -5.66 9.42 6.32
C TYR A 169 -5.51 10.91 6.02
N CYS A 170 -4.60 11.24 5.14
CA CYS A 170 -4.47 12.56 4.55
C CYS A 170 -5.19 12.61 3.20
N LYS A 171 -6.22 13.45 3.08
CA LYS A 171 -6.99 13.61 1.84
C LYS A 171 -6.25 14.38 0.72
N LYS A 172 -5.06 14.95 1.01
CA LYS A 172 -4.22 15.60 0.01
C LYS A 172 -3.48 14.50 -0.76
N PRO A 173 -3.50 14.51 -2.10
CA PRO A 173 -2.69 13.59 -2.88
C PRO A 173 -1.22 14.00 -2.76
N LEU A 174 -0.40 13.17 -2.15
CA LEU A 174 1.02 13.42 -1.91
C LEU A 174 1.92 12.39 -2.59
N VAL A 175 1.31 11.47 -3.33
CA VAL A 175 2.00 10.45 -4.13
C VAL A 175 1.30 10.34 -5.48
N ALA A 176 2.07 10.10 -6.54
CA ALA A 176 1.56 9.64 -7.82
C ALA A 176 2.04 8.22 -8.07
N HIS A 177 1.09 7.28 -8.09
CA HIS A 177 1.35 5.87 -8.32
C HIS A 177 1.40 5.58 -9.82
N ARG A 178 2.53 5.04 -10.29
CA ARG A 178 2.73 4.73 -11.68
C ARG A 178 1.97 3.49 -12.10
N ILE A 179 1.26 3.58 -13.22
CA ILE A 179 0.56 2.46 -13.85
C ILE A 179 1.21 2.22 -15.21
N HIS A 180 1.78 1.04 -15.40
CA HIS A 180 2.38 0.60 -16.67
C HIS A 180 2.12 -0.89 -16.90
N GLU A 181 2.24 -1.32 -18.16
CA GLU A 181 1.90 -2.71 -18.56
C GLU A 181 2.81 -3.75 -17.91
N ASP A 182 4.08 -3.40 -17.67
CA ASP A 182 5.07 -4.27 -17.02
C ASP A 182 4.95 -4.29 -15.50
N SER A 183 3.96 -3.62 -14.90
CA SER A 183 3.75 -3.69 -13.46
C SER A 183 3.32 -5.11 -13.04
N GLU A 184 3.80 -5.58 -11.89
CA GLU A 184 3.43 -6.91 -11.38
C GLU A 184 1.92 -7.05 -11.22
N THR A 185 1.23 -5.98 -10.87
CA THR A 185 -0.24 -5.94 -10.79
C THR A 185 -0.88 -6.24 -12.15
N SER A 186 -0.33 -5.69 -13.25
CA SER A 186 -0.84 -5.94 -14.61
C SER A 186 -0.61 -7.39 -15.04
N ALA A 187 0.57 -7.94 -14.75
CA ALA A 187 0.91 -9.35 -15.04
C ALA A 187 0.03 -10.34 -14.28
N ILE A 188 -0.31 -10.07 -13.03
CA ILE A 188 -1.11 -10.96 -12.17
C ILE A 188 -2.60 -10.92 -12.53
N ILE A 189 -3.12 -9.78 -12.99
CA ILE A 189 -4.50 -9.67 -13.47
C ILE A 189 -4.72 -10.61 -14.67
N ALA A 190 -3.72 -10.76 -15.55
CA ALA A 190 -3.78 -11.67 -16.69
C ALA A 190 -3.81 -13.17 -16.31
N ASP A 191 -3.35 -13.56 -15.12
CA ASP A 191 -3.14 -14.95 -14.70
C ASP A 191 -4.30 -15.54 -13.84
N ASN A 192 -5.43 -14.84 -13.69
CA ASN A 192 -6.62 -15.21 -12.87
C ASN A 192 -6.36 -15.62 -11.39
N LYS A 193 -5.11 -15.65 -10.94
CA LYS A 193 -4.74 -16.03 -9.55
C LYS A 193 -5.18 -15.00 -8.51
N ARG A 194 -5.41 -13.77 -8.93
CA ARG A 194 -5.89 -12.70 -8.06
C ARG A 194 -7.26 -13.00 -7.45
N SER A 195 -8.15 -13.68 -8.19
CA SER A 195 -9.48 -14.04 -7.72
C SER A 195 -9.45 -14.93 -6.48
N ASP A 196 -8.48 -15.85 -6.38
CA ASP A 196 -8.34 -16.75 -5.24
C ASP A 196 -7.88 -15.98 -4.00
N GLU A 197 -6.95 -15.05 -4.17
CA GLU A 197 -6.49 -14.18 -3.08
C GLU A 197 -7.58 -13.22 -2.61
N ASP A 198 -8.38 -12.68 -3.53
CA ASP A 198 -9.53 -11.84 -3.20
C ASP A 198 -10.56 -12.62 -2.37
N GLU A 199 -10.83 -13.90 -2.72
CA GLU A 199 -11.72 -14.76 -1.95
C GLU A 199 -11.19 -14.99 -0.52
N VAL A 200 -9.90 -15.26 -0.36
CA VAL A 200 -9.25 -15.38 0.95
C VAL A 200 -9.38 -14.10 1.74
N MET A 201 -9.13 -12.93 1.12
CA MET A 201 -9.22 -11.65 1.79
C MET A 201 -10.66 -11.30 2.22
N PHE A 202 -11.65 -11.47 1.34
CA PHE A 202 -13.04 -11.23 1.70
C PHE A 202 -13.54 -12.19 2.80
N SER A 203 -13.04 -13.45 2.83
CA SER A 203 -13.37 -14.44 3.85
C SER A 203 -12.93 -14.05 5.26
N LYS A 204 -11.96 -13.13 5.40
CA LYS A 204 -11.56 -12.55 6.70
C LYS A 204 -12.62 -11.60 7.29
N PHE A 205 -13.62 -11.19 6.50
CA PHE A 205 -14.64 -10.20 6.89
C PHE A 205 -16.07 -10.69 6.75
N TRP A 206 -16.34 -11.62 5.82
CA TRP A 206 -17.67 -11.98 5.40
C TRP A 206 -17.91 -13.50 5.35
N PRO A 207 -19.14 -13.96 5.59
CA PRO A 207 -19.50 -15.37 5.39
C PRO A 207 -19.46 -15.74 3.90
N LYS A 208 -19.27 -17.02 3.59
CA LYS A 208 -19.01 -17.54 2.24
C LYS A 208 -20.01 -17.09 1.16
N PHE A 209 -21.29 -16.95 1.48
CA PHE A 209 -22.31 -16.55 0.50
C PHE A 209 -22.13 -15.09 0.07
N ILE A 210 -21.72 -14.19 0.98
CA ILE A 210 -21.39 -12.78 0.65
C ILE A 210 -20.08 -12.70 -0.13
N VAL A 211 -19.07 -13.50 0.26
CA VAL A 211 -17.77 -13.54 -0.42
C VAL A 211 -17.93 -13.80 -1.91
N LYS A 212 -18.72 -14.81 -2.31
CA LYS A 212 -18.99 -15.14 -3.71
C LYS A 212 -19.58 -13.95 -4.52
N ILE A 213 -20.38 -13.12 -3.88
CA ILE A 213 -20.95 -11.93 -4.50
C ILE A 213 -19.87 -10.85 -4.65
N LEU A 214 -19.13 -10.57 -3.58
CA LEU A 214 -18.10 -9.53 -3.55
C LEU A 214 -16.97 -9.80 -4.55
N VAL A 215 -16.47 -11.03 -4.64
CA VAL A 215 -15.44 -11.42 -5.60
C VAL A 215 -15.88 -11.13 -7.03
N LYS A 216 -17.12 -11.48 -7.41
CA LYS A 216 -17.66 -11.20 -8.75
C LYS A 216 -17.73 -9.70 -9.07
N PHE A 217 -18.12 -8.88 -8.09
CA PHE A 217 -18.16 -7.42 -8.27
C PHE A 217 -16.77 -6.81 -8.33
N TYR A 218 -15.85 -7.32 -7.52
CA TYR A 218 -14.47 -6.83 -7.44
C TYR A 218 -13.70 -7.12 -8.74
N ALA A 219 -13.82 -8.34 -9.28
CA ALA A 219 -13.25 -8.71 -10.57
C ALA A 219 -13.72 -7.78 -11.71
N LYS A 220 -15.05 -7.53 -11.83
CA LYS A 220 -15.58 -6.58 -12.84
C LYS A 220 -15.05 -5.15 -12.68
N GLY A 221 -14.73 -4.74 -11.46
CA GLY A 221 -14.12 -3.43 -11.21
C GLY A 221 -12.67 -3.34 -11.68
N GLN A 222 -11.96 -4.46 -11.68
CA GLN A 222 -10.57 -4.55 -12.14
C GLN A 222 -10.46 -4.56 -13.67
N ASP A 223 -11.35 -5.23 -14.37
CA ASP A 223 -11.40 -5.24 -15.85
C ASP A 223 -11.57 -3.83 -16.43
N SER A 224 -12.23 -2.94 -15.71
CA SER A 224 -12.40 -1.54 -16.12
C SER A 224 -11.14 -0.67 -15.98
N ASN A 225 -10.03 -1.21 -15.45
CA ASN A 225 -8.73 -0.52 -15.36
C ASN A 225 -7.80 -0.80 -16.56
N ASN A 226 -8.15 -1.79 -17.39
CA ASN A 226 -7.37 -2.20 -18.56
C ASN A 226 -7.77 -1.46 -19.84
N MET A 227 -8.61 -0.42 -19.74
CA MET A 227 -8.99 0.45 -20.87
C MET A 227 -8.43 1.86 -20.68
#